data_1db54977b4dd858def7b354e26129d8e
#
_entry.id   1db54977b4dd858def7b354e26129d8e
#
_cell.length_a   1.000
_cell.length_b   1.000
_cell.length_c   1.000
_cell.angle_alpha   90.00
_cell.angle_beta   90.00
_cell.angle_gamma   90.00
#
_symmetry.space_group_name_H-M   'P 1'
#
loop_
_entity.id
_entity.type
_entity.pdbx_description
1 polymer ?
#
loop_
_entity_poly.entity_id
_entity_poly.type
_entity_poly.pdbx_seq_one_letter_code
_entity_poly.pdbx_strand_id
1 'polypeptide(L)'
;GCVATLSFGQNVLIGHANWKGLYANDATTGCLLWENKDVELIYRSASVTWVENNVYLLSSHSLFILDPTTGKIILRKKLGCSVDVNSTPLVTESEIIFGTANNGIIALDRQTLDEKWHFKTGPSLIYSSPYSIPPSSTVETTPVLMGDTVFMGASDGILYALNRTDGKLVGRFKTGVPIFSSVAVLGNALYVADFAGNVYRFILNKTL
;
A
#
# COMPACT_ATOMS: atom_id res chain seq x y z
N GLY A 1 11.22 -10.36 12.96
CA GLY A 1 10.11 -9.57 13.50
C GLY A 1 9.05 -9.35 12.44
N CYS A 2 7.82 -9.11 12.87
CA CYS A 2 6.74 -8.71 11.96
C CYS A 2 6.96 -7.23 11.62
N VAL A 3 6.99 -6.90 10.34
CA VAL A 3 7.16 -5.52 9.85
C VAL A 3 5.84 -4.95 9.33
N ALA A 4 4.84 -5.81 9.10
CA ALA A 4 3.54 -5.46 8.56
C ALA A 4 2.50 -5.29 9.67
N THR A 5 1.54 -4.41 9.45
CA THR A 5 0.37 -4.26 10.33
C THR A 5 -0.55 -5.47 10.17
N LEU A 6 -1.15 -5.92 11.26
CA LEU A 6 -2.16 -6.98 11.22
C LEU A 6 -3.44 -6.46 10.55
N SER A 7 -4.03 -7.30 9.71
CA SER A 7 -5.36 -7.05 9.14
C SER A 7 -6.41 -7.92 9.83
N PHE A 8 -7.57 -7.35 10.10
CA PHE A 8 -8.64 -8.01 10.83
C PHE A 8 -9.93 -8.06 10.00
N GLY A 9 -10.59 -9.20 9.99
CA GLY A 9 -11.90 -9.40 9.40
C GLY A 9 -12.50 -10.74 9.82
N GLN A 10 -13.82 -10.83 9.98
CA GLN A 10 -14.54 -12.08 10.28
C GLN A 10 -13.92 -12.91 11.43
N ASN A 11 -13.50 -12.25 12.51
CA ASN A 11 -12.81 -12.85 13.67
C ASN A 11 -11.46 -13.51 13.35
N VAL A 12 -10.82 -13.14 12.25
CA VAL A 12 -9.50 -13.62 11.84
C VAL A 12 -8.50 -12.47 11.80
N LEU A 13 -7.32 -12.67 12.38
CA LEU A 13 -6.17 -11.79 12.28
C LEU A 13 -5.19 -12.37 11.26
N ILE A 14 -4.92 -11.61 10.19
CA ILE A 14 -3.91 -11.99 9.20
C ILE A 14 -2.69 -11.12 9.40
N GLY A 15 -1.53 -11.76 9.51
CA GLY A 15 -0.24 -11.12 9.64
C GLY A 15 0.77 -11.67 8.67
N HIS A 16 1.75 -10.85 8.35
CA HIS A 16 2.91 -11.25 7.57
C HIS A 16 4.16 -11.18 8.46
N ALA A 17 4.87 -12.29 8.55
CA ALA A 17 6.15 -12.35 9.23
C ALA A 17 7.27 -12.51 8.20
N ASN A 18 8.19 -11.55 8.18
CA ASN A 18 9.35 -11.60 7.31
C ASN A 18 10.11 -12.93 7.51
N TRP A 19 10.44 -13.61 6.43
CA TRP A 19 11.07 -14.95 6.37
C TRP A 19 10.19 -16.13 6.83
N LYS A 20 8.94 -15.89 7.23
CA LYS A 20 8.01 -16.93 7.67
C LYS A 20 6.77 -17.09 6.80
N GLY A 21 6.45 -16.06 6.02
CA GLY A 21 5.27 -16.04 5.16
C GLY A 21 4.05 -15.40 5.82
N LEU A 22 2.89 -15.72 5.30
CA LEU A 22 1.61 -15.21 5.75
C LEU A 22 0.96 -16.21 6.71
N TYR A 23 0.30 -15.73 7.75
CA TYR A 23 -0.37 -16.55 8.74
C TYR A 23 -1.69 -15.90 9.20
N ALA A 24 -2.62 -16.72 9.61
CA ALA A 24 -3.86 -16.27 10.22
C ALA A 24 -4.12 -16.93 11.56
N ASN A 25 -4.61 -16.14 12.48
CA ASN A 25 -4.99 -16.58 13.83
C ASN A 25 -6.45 -16.21 14.10
N ASP A 26 -7.13 -17.06 14.86
CA ASP A 26 -8.42 -16.70 15.45
C ASP A 26 -8.23 -15.50 16.40
N ALA A 27 -8.99 -14.44 16.20
CA ALA A 27 -8.81 -13.19 16.93
C ALA A 27 -9.24 -13.29 18.39
N THR A 28 -10.07 -14.26 18.76
CA THR A 28 -10.54 -14.48 20.12
C THR A 28 -9.59 -15.35 20.94
N THR A 29 -9.12 -16.44 20.32
CA THR A 29 -8.32 -17.46 21.01
C THR A 29 -6.82 -17.33 20.79
N GLY A 30 -6.41 -16.60 19.72
CA GLY A 30 -5.02 -16.54 19.26
C GLY A 30 -4.53 -17.81 18.57
N CYS A 31 -5.37 -18.84 18.43
CA CYS A 31 -4.98 -20.09 17.80
C CYS A 31 -4.67 -19.89 16.32
N LEU A 32 -3.63 -20.56 15.84
CA LEU A 32 -3.27 -20.57 14.43
C LEU A 32 -4.34 -21.27 13.62
N LEU A 33 -4.89 -20.61 12.60
CA LEU A 33 -5.85 -21.17 11.67
C LEU A 33 -5.19 -21.74 10.43
N TRP A 34 -4.26 -20.97 9.83
CA TRP A 34 -3.49 -21.42 8.68
C TRP A 34 -2.17 -20.64 8.54
N GLU A 35 -1.22 -21.22 7.81
CA GLU A 35 0.02 -20.61 7.34
C GLU A 35 0.17 -20.81 5.83
N ASN A 36 0.70 -19.79 5.14
CA ASN A 36 1.12 -19.89 3.76
C ASN A 36 2.60 -19.50 3.65
N LYS A 37 3.44 -20.48 3.26
CA LYS A 37 4.90 -20.35 3.13
C LYS A 37 5.35 -20.35 1.67
N ASP A 38 4.48 -19.89 0.75
CA ASP A 38 4.90 -19.70 -0.64
C ASP A 38 6.14 -18.82 -0.70
N VAL A 39 7.12 -19.21 -1.50
CA VAL A 39 8.43 -18.56 -1.58
C VAL A 39 8.34 -17.07 -1.89
N GLU A 40 7.34 -16.62 -2.64
CA GLU A 40 7.15 -15.19 -2.93
C GLU A 40 6.49 -14.44 -1.78
N LEU A 41 5.85 -15.13 -0.83
CA LEU A 41 5.23 -14.53 0.36
C LEU A 41 6.18 -14.45 1.56
N ILE A 42 7.30 -15.15 1.56
CA ILE A 42 8.27 -15.13 2.69
C ILE A 42 9.24 -13.95 2.65
N TYR A 43 9.32 -13.24 1.53
CA TYR A 43 10.19 -12.08 1.38
C TYR A 43 9.36 -10.80 1.41
N ARG A 44 9.80 -9.83 2.22
CA ARG A 44 9.30 -8.46 2.34
C ARG A 44 7.93 -8.21 1.73
N SER A 45 6.96 -7.93 2.53
CA SER A 45 5.65 -7.56 2.05
C SER A 45 5.03 -6.48 2.90
N ALA A 46 4.20 -5.70 2.23
CA ALA A 46 3.26 -4.80 2.85
C ALA A 46 2.24 -5.56 3.71
N SER A 47 1.46 -4.84 4.46
CA SER A 47 0.27 -5.39 5.11
C SER A 47 -0.73 -5.86 4.06
N VAL A 48 -1.58 -6.77 4.44
CA VAL A 48 -2.66 -7.22 3.56
C VAL A 48 -3.87 -6.30 3.66
N THR A 49 -4.61 -6.17 2.56
CA THR A 49 -5.93 -5.53 2.56
C THR A 49 -7.00 -6.59 2.42
N TRP A 50 -7.94 -6.61 3.36
CA TRP A 50 -9.09 -7.50 3.32
C TRP A 50 -10.31 -6.76 2.80
N VAL A 51 -10.86 -7.21 1.67
CA VAL A 51 -12.09 -6.67 1.09
C VAL A 51 -13.00 -7.83 0.68
N GLU A 52 -14.23 -7.83 1.20
CA GLU A 52 -15.22 -8.90 0.97
C GLU A 52 -14.65 -10.28 1.34
N ASN A 53 -14.55 -11.18 0.37
CA ASN A 53 -14.05 -12.53 0.55
C ASN A 53 -12.62 -12.72 0.03
N ASN A 54 -11.87 -11.64 -0.13
CA ASN A 54 -10.52 -11.67 -0.69
C ASN A 54 -9.53 -10.91 0.17
N VAL A 55 -8.32 -11.42 0.21
CA VAL A 55 -7.15 -10.75 0.79
C VAL A 55 -6.20 -10.38 -0.33
N TYR A 56 -5.83 -9.12 -0.39
CA TYR A 56 -4.92 -8.55 -1.38
C TYR A 56 -3.56 -8.28 -0.75
N LEU A 57 -2.49 -8.74 -1.39
CA LEU A 57 -1.12 -8.60 -0.91
C LEU A 57 -0.18 -8.26 -2.06
N LEU A 58 0.73 -7.32 -1.81
CA LEU A 58 1.84 -7.00 -2.70
C LEU A 58 3.12 -7.64 -2.16
N SER A 59 3.82 -8.39 -2.98
CA SER A 59 5.11 -8.97 -2.61
C SER A 59 6.01 -9.15 -3.83
N SER A 60 7.29 -8.82 -3.69
CA SER A 60 8.29 -8.95 -4.74
C SER A 60 7.92 -8.17 -6.01
N HIS A 61 7.38 -8.85 -7.01
CA HIS A 61 6.96 -8.27 -8.30
C HIS A 61 5.52 -8.67 -8.65
N SER A 62 4.71 -8.99 -7.64
CA SER A 62 3.38 -9.54 -7.88
C SER A 62 2.33 -8.99 -6.91
N LEU A 63 1.11 -8.89 -7.43
CA LEU A 63 -0.10 -8.79 -6.62
C LEU A 63 -0.67 -10.20 -6.44
N PHE A 64 -0.97 -10.56 -5.20
CA PHE A 64 -1.62 -11.80 -4.81
C PHE A 64 -3.04 -11.53 -4.32
N ILE A 65 -3.96 -12.39 -4.72
CA ILE A 65 -5.30 -12.46 -4.15
C ILE A 65 -5.42 -13.83 -3.48
N LEU A 66 -5.76 -13.84 -2.20
CA LEU A 66 -5.84 -15.05 -1.39
C LEU A 66 -7.24 -15.21 -0.78
N ASP A 67 -7.58 -16.46 -0.52
CA ASP A 67 -8.74 -16.83 0.30
C ASP A 67 -8.42 -16.57 1.78
N PRO A 68 -9.19 -15.73 2.48
CA PRO A 68 -8.91 -15.39 3.88
C PRO A 68 -9.10 -16.57 4.84
N THR A 69 -9.89 -17.58 4.49
CA THR A 69 -10.21 -18.71 5.37
C THR A 69 -9.19 -19.83 5.31
N THR A 70 -8.50 -19.95 4.18
CA THR A 70 -7.54 -21.04 3.92
C THR A 70 -6.13 -20.57 3.67
N GLY A 71 -5.94 -19.27 3.41
CA GLY A 71 -4.65 -18.69 3.00
C GLY A 71 -4.17 -19.12 1.62
N LYS A 72 -4.99 -19.82 0.84
CA LYS A 72 -4.63 -20.26 -0.51
C LYS A 72 -4.60 -19.09 -1.48
N ILE A 73 -3.58 -19.07 -2.35
CA ILE A 73 -3.49 -18.11 -3.46
C ILE A 73 -4.57 -18.47 -4.48
N ILE A 74 -5.53 -17.56 -4.68
CA ILE A 74 -6.57 -17.65 -5.71
C ILE A 74 -6.03 -17.15 -7.03
N LEU A 75 -5.25 -16.05 -6.99
CA LEU A 75 -4.73 -15.40 -8.17
C LEU A 75 -3.37 -14.75 -7.87
N ARG A 76 -2.49 -14.80 -8.87
CA ARG A 76 -1.22 -14.10 -8.91
C ARG A 76 -1.13 -13.28 -10.20
N LYS A 77 -0.99 -11.97 -10.07
CA LYS A 77 -0.71 -11.06 -11.18
C LYS A 77 0.73 -10.58 -11.08
N LYS A 78 1.57 -10.95 -12.05
CA LYS A 78 2.92 -10.41 -12.16
C LYS A 78 2.85 -8.96 -12.61
N LEU A 79 3.58 -8.10 -11.92
CA LEU A 79 3.70 -6.66 -12.19
C LEU A 79 5.00 -6.38 -12.94
N GLY A 80 5.03 -5.32 -13.73
CA GLY A 80 6.23 -4.89 -14.46
C GLY A 80 7.26 -4.15 -13.61
N CYS A 81 7.06 -4.08 -12.28
CA CYS A 81 7.90 -3.33 -11.35
C CYS A 81 8.04 -4.06 -10.02
N SER A 82 9.02 -3.63 -9.20
CA SER A 82 9.15 -4.10 -7.82
C SER A 82 8.14 -3.41 -6.92
N VAL A 83 7.46 -4.20 -6.09
CA VAL A 83 6.55 -3.76 -5.02
C VAL A 83 7.10 -4.13 -3.64
N ASP A 84 8.42 -4.28 -3.53
CA ASP A 84 9.12 -4.52 -2.26
C ASP A 84 9.24 -3.24 -1.42
N VAL A 85 8.09 -2.68 -1.10
CA VAL A 85 7.91 -1.49 -0.24
C VAL A 85 6.78 -1.75 0.76
N ASN A 86 6.64 -0.88 1.74
CA ASN A 86 5.62 -1.01 2.79
C ASN A 86 4.21 -0.55 2.36
N SER A 87 4.02 -0.18 1.10
CA SER A 87 2.74 0.28 0.59
C SER A 87 1.71 -0.86 0.58
N THR A 88 0.71 -0.76 1.44
CA THR A 88 -0.45 -1.66 1.45
C THR A 88 -1.41 -1.26 0.34
N PRO A 89 -1.95 -2.18 -0.46
CA PRO A 89 -2.84 -1.81 -1.55
C PRO A 89 -4.16 -1.23 -1.02
N LEU A 90 -4.58 -0.10 -1.56
CA LEU A 90 -5.93 0.41 -1.42
C LEU A 90 -6.81 -0.30 -2.44
N VAL A 91 -7.84 -1.01 -1.98
CA VAL A 91 -8.79 -1.71 -2.85
C VAL A 91 -10.14 -1.02 -2.75
N THR A 92 -10.62 -0.52 -3.87
CA THR A 92 -11.95 0.10 -4.02
C THR A 92 -12.89 -0.84 -4.78
N GLU A 93 -14.07 -0.38 -5.15
CA GLU A 93 -14.99 -1.15 -6.01
C GLU A 93 -14.40 -1.42 -7.41
N SER A 94 -13.61 -0.50 -7.93
CA SER A 94 -13.12 -0.51 -9.32
C SER A 94 -11.59 -0.44 -9.48
N GLU A 95 -10.84 -0.09 -8.44
CA GLU A 95 -9.36 0.03 -8.53
C GLU A 95 -8.64 -0.70 -7.39
N ILE A 96 -7.39 -1.09 -7.70
CA ILE A 96 -6.36 -1.46 -6.73
C ILE A 96 -5.20 -0.49 -6.91
N ILE A 97 -4.95 0.36 -5.90
CA ILE A 97 -3.97 1.46 -5.97
C ILE A 97 -2.86 1.21 -4.95
N PHE A 98 -1.61 1.38 -5.36
CA PHE A 98 -0.45 1.13 -4.50
C PHE A 98 0.80 1.90 -4.93
N GLY A 99 1.72 2.05 -3.99
CA GLY A 99 3.07 2.55 -4.25
C GLY A 99 4.03 1.44 -4.65
N THR A 100 5.11 1.80 -5.33
CA THR A 100 6.14 0.88 -5.83
C THR A 100 7.54 1.29 -5.39
N ALA A 101 8.50 0.38 -5.51
CA ALA A 101 9.90 0.65 -5.15
C ALA A 101 10.59 1.64 -6.09
N ASN A 102 10.20 1.68 -7.37
CA ASN A 102 10.94 2.43 -8.39
C ASN A 102 10.08 3.09 -9.47
N ASN A 103 8.77 2.90 -9.40
CA ASN A 103 7.85 3.26 -10.49
C ASN A 103 6.73 4.22 -10.05
N GLY A 104 6.80 4.81 -8.85
CA GLY A 104 5.78 5.72 -8.35
C GLY A 104 4.50 5.00 -7.91
N ILE A 105 3.35 5.50 -8.34
CA ILE A 105 2.02 5.05 -7.93
C ILE A 105 1.34 4.38 -9.12
N ILE A 106 0.78 3.21 -8.92
CA ILE A 106 0.07 2.44 -9.94
C ILE A 106 -1.36 2.17 -9.48
N ALA A 107 -2.30 2.25 -10.40
CA ALA A 107 -3.65 1.73 -10.22
C ALA A 107 -3.96 0.66 -11.27
N LEU A 108 -4.46 -0.45 -10.80
CA LEU A 108 -5.00 -1.51 -11.64
C LEU A 108 -6.53 -1.45 -11.61
N ASP A 109 -7.15 -1.87 -12.69
CA ASP A 109 -8.56 -2.22 -12.69
C ASP A 109 -8.77 -3.44 -11.79
N ARG A 110 -9.74 -3.39 -10.87
CA ARG A 110 -9.94 -4.46 -9.89
C ARG A 110 -10.42 -5.77 -10.52
N GLN A 111 -11.14 -5.70 -11.64
CA GLN A 111 -11.72 -6.89 -12.29
C GLN A 111 -10.74 -7.54 -13.27
N THR A 112 -10.12 -6.73 -14.14
CA THR A 112 -9.22 -7.23 -15.18
C THR A 112 -7.77 -7.34 -14.73
N LEU A 113 -7.40 -6.61 -13.67
CA LEU A 113 -6.03 -6.44 -13.15
C LEU A 113 -5.07 -5.82 -14.18
N ASP A 114 -5.60 -5.11 -15.16
CA ASP A 114 -4.81 -4.34 -16.10
C ASP A 114 -4.52 -2.96 -15.53
N GLU A 115 -3.39 -2.36 -15.93
CA GLU A 115 -3.02 -1.02 -15.50
C GLU A 115 -4.03 0.01 -16.06
N LYS A 116 -4.70 0.75 -15.15
CA LYS A 116 -5.59 1.86 -15.52
C LYS A 116 -4.82 3.15 -15.69
N TRP A 117 -3.95 3.43 -14.74
CA TRP A 117 -3.09 4.61 -14.76
C TRP A 117 -1.83 4.40 -13.93
N HIS A 118 -0.85 5.21 -14.23
CA HIS A 118 0.44 5.26 -13.59
C HIS A 118 0.86 6.71 -13.38
N PHE A 119 1.26 7.05 -12.14
CA PHE A 119 1.76 8.35 -11.79
C PHE A 119 3.20 8.25 -11.31
N LYS A 120 4.13 8.81 -12.09
CA LYS A 120 5.55 8.83 -11.75
C LYS A 120 5.83 9.99 -10.80
N THR A 121 6.34 9.70 -9.59
CA THR A 121 6.80 10.69 -8.63
C THR A 121 8.19 11.23 -9.01
N GLY A 122 8.66 12.23 -8.29
CA GLY A 122 10.04 12.70 -8.41
C GLY A 122 11.06 11.64 -7.94
N PRO A 123 12.35 11.88 -8.17
CA PRO A 123 13.42 11.01 -7.68
C PRO A 123 13.47 11.03 -6.16
N SER A 124 13.66 9.86 -5.56
CA SER A 124 13.79 9.69 -4.11
C SER A 124 14.94 10.49 -3.55
N LEU A 125 14.73 11.19 -2.44
CA LEU A 125 15.76 11.95 -1.74
C LEU A 125 16.71 11.02 -0.96
N ILE A 126 16.22 9.88 -0.52
CA ILE A 126 17.02 8.81 0.09
C ILE A 126 16.53 7.44 -0.41
N TYR A 127 17.37 6.44 -0.29
CA TYR A 127 17.05 5.07 -0.69
C TYR A 127 16.86 4.23 0.56
N SER A 128 15.62 3.86 0.81
CA SER A 128 15.19 3.07 1.96
C SER A 128 15.10 1.58 1.68
N SER A 129 15.00 1.22 0.40
CA SER A 129 14.94 -0.17 -0.05
C SER A 129 16.19 -0.53 -0.87
N PRO A 130 16.78 -1.71 -0.69
CA PRO A 130 17.91 -2.17 -1.51
C PRO A 130 17.55 -2.35 -2.99
N TYR A 131 16.27 -2.31 -3.33
CA TYR A 131 15.77 -2.40 -4.71
C TYR A 131 15.45 -1.05 -5.35
N SER A 132 15.46 0.03 -4.57
CA SER A 132 15.33 1.38 -5.08
C SER A 132 16.69 1.92 -5.53
N ILE A 133 17.06 1.65 -6.78
CA ILE A 133 18.31 2.16 -7.37
C ILE A 133 18.06 3.56 -7.94
N PRO A 134 18.97 4.54 -7.69
CA PRO A 134 18.84 5.89 -8.24
C PRO A 134 18.85 5.92 -9.78
N PRO A 135 18.07 6.81 -10.42
CA PRO A 135 16.97 7.60 -9.88
C PRO A 135 15.69 6.75 -9.79
N SER A 136 15.16 6.56 -8.59
CA SER A 136 13.91 5.79 -8.38
C SER A 136 12.78 6.68 -7.92
N SER A 137 11.56 6.38 -8.37
CA SER A 137 10.31 6.99 -7.92
C SER A 137 9.67 6.10 -6.85
N THR A 138 10.23 6.13 -5.62
CA THR A 138 9.84 5.24 -4.54
C THR A 138 8.67 5.80 -3.74
N VAL A 139 7.64 4.98 -3.54
CA VAL A 139 6.46 5.31 -2.73
C VAL A 139 6.19 4.16 -1.77
N GLU A 140 6.49 4.38 -0.48
CA GLU A 140 6.34 3.37 0.57
C GLU A 140 5.03 3.51 1.36
N THR A 141 4.34 4.63 1.20
CA THR A 141 3.13 4.92 1.96
C THR A 141 1.93 4.16 1.42
N THR A 142 1.03 3.81 2.31
CA THR A 142 -0.28 3.27 1.93
C THR A 142 -1.17 4.37 1.37
N PRO A 143 -1.85 4.17 0.23
CA PRO A 143 -2.81 5.12 -0.31
C PRO A 143 -4.00 5.31 0.63
N VAL A 144 -4.48 6.55 0.73
CA VAL A 144 -5.69 6.87 1.50
C VAL A 144 -6.67 7.61 0.61
N LEU A 145 -7.93 7.17 0.60
CA LEU A 145 -8.99 7.74 -0.22
C LEU A 145 -9.86 8.69 0.60
N MET A 146 -10.09 9.91 0.08
CA MET A 146 -11.12 10.82 0.55
C MET A 146 -11.91 11.36 -0.64
N GLY A 147 -13.20 11.03 -0.71
CA GLY A 147 -14.00 11.27 -1.92
C GLY A 147 -13.39 10.56 -3.13
N ASP A 148 -13.13 11.30 -4.20
CA ASP A 148 -12.48 10.79 -5.40
C ASP A 148 -10.98 11.10 -5.46
N THR A 149 -10.39 11.50 -4.34
CA THR A 149 -8.97 11.88 -4.27
C THR A 149 -8.19 10.86 -3.44
N VAL A 150 -7.11 10.34 -4.03
CA VAL A 150 -6.13 9.47 -3.37
C VAL A 150 -4.95 10.31 -2.89
N PHE A 151 -4.60 10.16 -1.61
CA PHE A 151 -3.46 10.83 -1.00
C PHE A 151 -2.35 9.83 -0.70
N MET A 152 -1.12 10.16 -1.11
CA MET A 152 0.09 9.37 -0.83
C MET A 152 1.29 10.28 -0.63
N GLY A 153 2.09 9.99 0.38
CA GLY A 153 3.41 10.57 0.54
C GLY A 153 4.45 9.78 -0.27
N ALA A 154 5.52 10.41 -0.70
CA ALA A 154 6.58 9.77 -1.45
C ALA A 154 7.98 10.08 -0.92
N SER A 155 8.96 9.28 -1.32
CA SER A 155 10.36 9.43 -0.91
C SER A 155 11.06 10.66 -1.51
N ASP A 156 10.40 11.37 -2.45
CA ASP A 156 10.82 12.65 -2.98
C ASP A 156 10.44 13.86 -2.09
N GLY A 157 9.79 13.60 -0.96
CA GLY A 157 9.35 14.63 -0.01
C GLY A 157 8.10 15.38 -0.45
N ILE A 158 7.23 14.73 -1.21
CA ILE A 158 5.98 15.32 -1.68
C ILE A 158 4.80 14.45 -1.24
N LEU A 159 3.79 15.09 -0.67
CA LEU A 159 2.45 14.54 -0.52
C LEU A 159 1.68 14.82 -1.80
N TYR A 160 1.23 13.79 -2.47
CA TYR A 160 0.43 13.87 -3.70
C TYR A 160 -1.05 13.65 -3.40
N ALA A 161 -1.89 14.41 -4.11
CA ALA A 161 -3.32 14.23 -4.21
C ALA A 161 -3.66 13.95 -5.67
N LEU A 162 -4.12 12.74 -5.97
CA LEU A 162 -4.42 12.28 -7.33
C LEU A 162 -5.90 11.95 -7.47
N ASN A 163 -6.46 12.22 -8.64
CA ASN A 163 -7.79 11.72 -8.96
C ASN A 163 -7.75 10.19 -9.04
N ARG A 164 -8.65 9.52 -8.34
CA ARG A 164 -8.71 8.05 -8.22
C ARG A 164 -8.88 7.34 -9.56
N THR A 165 -9.69 7.91 -10.47
CA THR A 165 -10.11 7.21 -11.69
C THR A 165 -9.10 7.32 -12.84
N ASP A 166 -8.35 8.43 -12.93
CA ASP A 166 -7.44 8.69 -14.05
C ASP A 166 -6.01 9.05 -13.65
N GLY A 167 -5.71 9.08 -12.33
CA GLY A 167 -4.38 9.35 -11.80
C GLY A 167 -3.89 10.79 -12.00
N LYS A 168 -4.74 11.71 -12.49
CA LYS A 168 -4.33 13.10 -12.67
C LYS A 168 -4.04 13.77 -11.37
N LEU A 169 -3.01 14.61 -11.38
CA LEU A 169 -2.62 15.42 -10.23
C LEU A 169 -3.70 16.46 -9.91
N VAL A 170 -4.30 16.35 -8.73
CA VAL A 170 -5.26 17.32 -8.17
C VAL A 170 -4.53 18.38 -7.36
N GLY A 171 -3.52 17.94 -6.58
CA GLY A 171 -2.74 18.83 -5.76
C GLY A 171 -1.48 18.14 -5.21
N ARG A 172 -0.57 18.94 -4.69
CA ARG A 172 0.64 18.43 -4.03
C ARG A 172 1.12 19.39 -2.95
N PHE A 173 1.78 18.84 -1.93
CA PHE A 173 2.45 19.62 -0.90
C PHE A 173 3.88 19.12 -0.73
N LYS A 174 4.85 20.00 -0.80
CA LYS A 174 6.28 19.66 -0.67
C LYS A 174 6.73 19.88 0.77
N THR A 175 7.13 18.80 1.46
CA THR A 175 7.79 18.86 2.77
C THR A 175 9.29 19.14 2.62
N GLY A 176 9.88 18.68 1.51
CA GLY A 176 11.33 18.73 1.26
C GLY A 176 12.10 17.61 1.96
N VAL A 177 11.42 16.75 2.69
CA VAL A 177 11.94 15.59 3.43
C VAL A 177 11.10 14.37 3.08
N PRO A 178 11.69 13.16 2.92
CA PRO A 178 10.94 11.96 2.55
C PRO A 178 9.73 11.72 3.44
N ILE A 179 8.66 11.22 2.85
CA ILE A 179 7.44 10.82 3.57
C ILE A 179 7.32 9.30 3.49
N PHE A 180 7.49 8.62 4.62
CA PHE A 180 7.35 7.17 4.75
C PHE A 180 6.13 6.77 5.57
N SER A 181 5.58 7.69 6.38
CA SER A 181 4.37 7.45 7.14
C SER A 181 3.16 7.49 6.22
N SER A 182 2.27 6.52 6.36
CA SER A 182 0.96 6.59 5.70
C SER A 182 0.14 7.77 6.23
N VAL A 183 -0.68 8.32 5.36
CA VAL A 183 -1.61 9.40 5.71
C VAL A 183 -2.65 8.88 6.68
N ALA A 184 -2.90 9.61 7.76
CA ALA A 184 -4.02 9.34 8.66
C ALA A 184 -5.17 10.33 8.36
N VAL A 185 -6.40 9.83 8.46
CA VAL A 185 -7.62 10.62 8.22
C VAL A 185 -8.45 10.67 9.49
N LEU A 186 -8.88 11.87 9.87
CA LEU A 186 -9.84 12.08 10.94
C LEU A 186 -10.84 13.16 10.53
N GLY A 187 -12.09 12.77 10.29
CA GLY A 187 -13.11 13.65 9.76
C GLY A 187 -12.74 14.21 8.38
N ASN A 188 -12.62 15.53 8.26
CA ASN A 188 -12.17 16.20 7.03
C ASN A 188 -10.68 16.60 7.05
N ALA A 189 -9.92 16.08 8.00
CA ALA A 189 -8.50 16.38 8.15
C ALA A 189 -7.61 15.21 7.74
N LEU A 190 -6.52 15.53 7.04
CA LEU A 190 -5.41 14.63 6.77
C LEU A 190 -4.24 14.97 7.70
N TYR A 191 -3.56 13.96 8.19
CA TYR A 191 -2.34 14.08 8.98
C TYR A 191 -1.22 13.30 8.30
N VAL A 192 -0.07 13.93 8.15
CA VAL A 192 1.11 13.35 7.52
C VAL A 192 2.32 13.68 8.37
N ALA A 193 3.20 12.71 8.61
CA ALA A 193 4.51 12.94 9.22
C ALA A 193 5.62 12.74 8.18
N ASP A 194 6.62 13.61 8.18
CA ASP A 194 7.81 13.43 7.36
C ASP A 194 8.96 12.77 8.14
N PHE A 195 10.02 12.42 7.45
CA PHE A 195 11.18 11.73 8.04
C PHE A 195 11.99 12.60 9.01
N ALA A 196 11.82 13.92 9.01
CA ALA A 196 12.42 14.84 9.98
C ALA A 196 11.60 14.96 11.28
N GLY A 197 10.44 14.29 11.37
CA GLY A 197 9.56 14.31 12.55
C GLY A 197 8.55 15.44 12.55
N ASN A 198 8.41 16.19 11.45
CA ASN A 198 7.35 17.19 11.35
C ASN A 198 6.01 16.51 11.10
N VAL A 199 4.95 17.04 11.72
CA VAL A 199 3.58 16.60 11.50
C VAL A 199 2.78 17.72 10.87
N TYR A 200 2.15 17.42 9.75
CA TYR A 200 1.31 18.35 8.98
C TYR A 200 -0.16 17.96 9.10
N ARG A 201 -1.01 18.96 9.24
CA ARG A 201 -2.46 18.80 9.21
C ARG A 201 -3.04 19.60 8.06
N PHE A 202 -3.82 18.96 7.22
CA PHE A 202 -4.54 19.58 6.11
C PHE A 202 -6.04 19.45 6.36
N ILE A 203 -6.77 20.56 6.22
CA ILE A 203 -8.22 20.56 6.27
C ILE A 203 -8.73 20.57 4.83
N LEU A 204 -9.47 19.55 4.46
CA LEU A 204 -10.13 19.51 3.18
C LEU A 204 -11.48 20.23 3.31
N ASN A 205 -11.55 21.43 2.74
CA ASN A 205 -12.82 22.13 2.62
C ASN A 205 -13.65 21.37 1.60
N LYS A 206 -14.85 20.94 1.98
CA LYS A 206 -15.83 20.51 0.99
C LYS A 206 -16.07 21.71 0.07
N THR A 207 -15.62 21.62 -1.16
CA THR A 207 -16.18 22.48 -2.21
C THR A 207 -17.63 22.03 -2.35
N LEU A 208 -18.53 22.93 -1.99
CA LEU A 208 -19.99 22.75 -2.13
C LEU A 208 -20.35 22.51 -3.59
#